data_0fcca522b62613fea44d610678f92c38
#
_entry.id   0fcca522b62613fea44d610678f92c38
#
_cell.length_a   1.000
_cell.length_b   1.000
_cell.length_c   1.000
_cell.angle_alpha   90.00
_cell.angle_beta   90.00
_cell.angle_gamma   90.00
#
_symmetry.space_group_name_H-M   'P 1'
#
loop_
_entity.id
_entity.type
_entity.pdbx_description
1 polymer ?
#
loop_
_entity_poly.entity_id
_entity_poly.type
_entity_poly.pdbx_seq_one_letter_code
_entity_poly.pdbx_strand_id
1 'polypeptide(L)'
;MGRSFESVRMGVREVSARWARAGRALKKEDQSYAEELARMAKIHSSEAFYALDDPLEAAIFSVLIEFMKEREDRERDEDTKV
;
A
#
# COMPACT_ATOMS: atom_id res chain seq x y z
N MET A 1 -16.10 -11.48 -16.86
CA MET A 1 -15.67 -12.45 -15.88
C MET A 1 -14.74 -11.85 -14.85
N GLY A 2 -15.06 -12.03 -13.59
CA GLY A 2 -14.24 -11.49 -12.52
C GLY A 2 -12.96 -12.28 -12.34
N ARG A 3 -11.97 -11.64 -11.75
CA ARG A 3 -10.72 -12.31 -11.42
C ARG A 3 -10.89 -13.14 -10.14
N SER A 4 -10.15 -14.20 -10.02
CA SER A 4 -10.17 -14.98 -8.79
C SER A 4 -9.45 -14.20 -7.69
N PHE A 5 -9.72 -14.57 -6.45
CA PHE A 5 -9.03 -14.02 -5.29
C PHE A 5 -7.50 -14.13 -5.44
N GLU A 6 -7.05 -15.30 -5.91
CA GLU A 6 -5.63 -15.55 -6.10
C GLU A 6 -5.01 -14.64 -7.15
N SER A 7 -5.73 -14.38 -8.24
CA SER A 7 -5.22 -13.50 -9.30
C SER A 7 -4.99 -12.09 -8.80
N VAL A 8 -5.93 -11.56 -8.03
CA VAL A 8 -5.80 -10.20 -7.50
C VAL A 8 -4.65 -10.15 -6.50
N ARG A 9 -4.55 -11.15 -5.65
CA ARG A 9 -3.50 -11.23 -4.65
C ARG A 9 -2.12 -11.27 -5.29
N MET A 10 -1.95 -12.10 -6.31
CA MET A 10 -0.69 -12.19 -7.04
C MET A 10 -0.39 -10.89 -7.78
N GLY A 11 -1.43 -10.28 -8.35
CA GLY A 11 -1.27 -9.00 -9.02
C GLY A 11 -0.78 -7.90 -8.08
N VAL A 12 -1.30 -7.87 -6.87
CA VAL A 12 -0.84 -6.91 -5.87
C VAL A 12 0.62 -7.15 -5.51
N ARG A 13 1.02 -8.41 -5.39
CA ARG A 13 2.43 -8.74 -5.13
C ARG A 13 3.33 -8.25 -6.26
N GLU A 14 2.88 -8.37 -7.49
CA GLU A 14 3.64 -7.88 -8.64
C GLU A 14 3.74 -6.35 -8.62
N VAL A 15 2.65 -5.67 -8.30
CA VAL A 15 2.67 -4.21 -8.16
C VAL A 15 3.66 -3.81 -7.08
N SER A 16 3.60 -4.45 -5.93
CA SER A 16 4.51 -4.17 -4.82
C SER A 16 5.97 -4.38 -5.22
N ALA A 17 6.25 -5.47 -5.95
CA ALA A 17 7.61 -5.75 -6.41
C ALA A 17 8.10 -4.70 -7.41
N ARG A 18 7.21 -4.26 -8.31
CA ARG A 18 7.58 -3.19 -9.26
C ARG A 18 7.88 -1.90 -8.54
N TRP A 19 7.10 -1.57 -7.52
CA TRP A 19 7.33 -0.36 -6.73
C TRP A 19 8.67 -0.44 -5.99
N ALA A 20 8.99 -1.60 -5.45
CA ALA A 20 10.27 -1.78 -4.78
C ALA A 20 11.43 -1.59 -5.75
N ARG A 21 11.29 -2.10 -6.98
CA ARG A 21 12.33 -1.90 -8.00
C ARG A 21 12.44 -0.45 -8.42
N ALA A 22 11.30 0.21 -8.63
CA ALA A 22 11.28 1.61 -8.99
C ALA A 22 11.92 2.47 -7.90
N GLY A 23 11.72 2.07 -6.65
CA GLY A 23 12.29 2.79 -5.54
C GLY A 23 13.81 2.83 -5.54
N ARG A 24 14.44 1.81 -6.11
CA ARG A 24 15.91 1.78 -6.19
C ARG A 24 16.49 2.85 -7.11
N ALA A 25 15.65 3.38 -8.01
CA ALA A 25 16.07 4.46 -8.91
C ALA A 25 15.95 5.84 -8.27
N LEU A 26 15.34 5.92 -7.10
CA LEU A 26 15.16 7.16 -6.39
C LEU A 26 16.46 7.56 -5.69
N LYS A 27 16.51 8.82 -5.26
CA LYS A 27 17.60 9.29 -4.42
C LYS A 27 17.66 8.42 -3.16
N LYS A 28 18.84 8.27 -2.63
CA LYS A 28 19.05 7.37 -1.49
C LYS A 28 18.12 7.69 -0.31
N GLU A 29 17.94 8.97 -0.02
CA GLU A 29 17.08 9.37 1.09
C GLU A 29 15.59 9.08 0.86
N ASP A 30 15.21 8.81 -0.39
CA ASP A 30 13.80 8.52 -0.73
C ASP A 30 13.52 7.02 -0.84
N GLN A 31 14.55 6.20 -0.90
CA GLN A 31 14.36 4.76 -1.14
C GLN A 31 13.58 4.06 -0.04
N SER A 32 13.78 4.47 1.21
CA SER A 32 13.07 3.87 2.32
C SER A 32 11.56 4.12 2.25
N TYR A 33 11.17 5.27 1.71
CA TYR A 33 9.74 5.57 1.53
C TYR A 33 9.11 4.66 0.48
N ALA A 34 9.83 4.36 -0.58
CA ALA A 34 9.32 3.46 -1.61
C ALA A 34 9.16 2.04 -1.07
N GLU A 35 10.09 1.59 -0.23
CA GLU A 35 9.99 0.29 0.41
C GLU A 35 8.76 0.22 1.31
N GLU A 36 8.48 1.30 2.02
CA GLU A 36 7.31 1.39 2.88
C GLU A 36 6.03 1.34 2.06
N LEU A 37 5.98 2.04 0.93
CA LEU A 37 4.82 1.99 0.03
C LEU A 37 4.58 0.58 -0.47
N ALA A 38 5.65 -0.12 -0.85
CA ALA A 38 5.54 -1.49 -1.34
C ALA A 38 4.98 -2.42 -0.26
N ARG A 39 5.37 -2.21 0.99
CA ARG A 39 4.85 -2.97 2.12
C ARG A 39 3.38 -2.66 2.37
N MET A 40 3.04 -1.38 2.36
CA MET A 40 1.66 -0.94 2.60
C MET A 40 0.68 -1.45 1.55
N ALA A 41 1.15 -1.62 0.33
CA ALA A 41 0.31 -2.07 -0.77
C ALA A 41 -0.32 -3.44 -0.50
N LYS A 42 0.34 -4.26 0.31
CA LYS A 42 -0.11 -5.63 0.57
C LYS A 42 -0.97 -5.77 1.82
N ILE A 43 -1.04 -4.76 2.66
CA ILE A 43 -1.70 -4.89 3.96
C ILE A 43 -3.19 -5.18 3.85
N HIS A 44 -3.89 -4.45 2.98
CA HIS A 44 -5.34 -4.58 2.86
C HIS A 44 -5.79 -5.24 1.55
N SER A 45 -4.87 -5.85 0.83
CA SER A 45 -5.22 -6.40 -0.48
C SER A 45 -6.27 -7.51 -0.40
N SER A 46 -6.21 -8.34 0.65
CA SER A 46 -7.18 -9.41 0.81
C SER A 46 -8.59 -8.90 1.12
N GLU A 47 -8.67 -7.80 1.84
CA GLU A 47 -9.95 -7.19 2.17
C GLU A 47 -10.54 -6.46 0.97
N ALA A 48 -9.68 -5.73 0.28
CA ALA A 48 -10.10 -4.89 -0.83
C ALA A 48 -10.61 -5.69 -2.03
N PHE A 49 -10.17 -6.94 -2.19
CA PHE A 49 -10.53 -7.71 -3.38
C PHE A 49 -12.03 -7.96 -3.50
N TYR A 50 -12.77 -7.88 -2.41
CA TYR A 50 -14.22 -8.06 -2.45
C TYR A 50 -14.91 -6.99 -3.28
N ALA A 51 -14.30 -5.81 -3.37
CA ALA A 51 -14.87 -4.70 -4.11
C ALA A 51 -13.99 -4.27 -5.29
N LEU A 52 -12.70 -4.53 -5.22
CA LEU A 52 -11.73 -4.06 -6.20
C LEU A 52 -11.00 -5.25 -6.83
N ASP A 53 -11.33 -5.55 -8.06
CA ASP A 53 -10.69 -6.68 -8.75
C ASP A 53 -9.47 -6.27 -9.57
N ASP A 54 -9.15 -4.98 -9.62
CA ASP A 54 -7.94 -4.50 -10.27
C ASP A 54 -6.80 -4.45 -9.24
N PRO A 55 -5.71 -5.20 -9.46
CA PRO A 55 -4.62 -5.24 -8.48
C PRO A 55 -3.98 -3.88 -8.19
N LEU A 56 -3.84 -3.03 -9.20
CA LEU A 56 -3.25 -1.72 -8.98
C LEU A 56 -4.14 -0.87 -8.09
N GLU A 57 -5.44 -0.88 -8.37
CA GLU A 57 -6.37 -0.12 -7.55
C GLU A 57 -6.37 -0.64 -6.12
N ALA A 58 -6.37 -1.96 -5.94
CA ALA A 58 -6.33 -2.56 -4.61
C ALA A 58 -5.07 -2.16 -3.84
N ALA A 59 -3.93 -2.13 -4.53
CA ALA A 59 -2.66 -1.75 -3.92
C ALA A 59 -2.69 -0.29 -3.46
N ILE A 60 -3.19 0.60 -4.31
CA ILE A 60 -3.27 2.03 -3.99
C ILE A 60 -4.25 2.26 -2.85
N PHE A 61 -5.39 1.60 -2.90
CA PHE A 61 -6.38 1.70 -1.84
C PHE A 61 -5.77 1.30 -0.48
N SER A 62 -5.03 0.22 -0.46
CA SER A 62 -4.36 -0.27 0.74
C SER A 62 -3.39 0.77 1.31
N VAL A 63 -2.58 1.38 0.42
CA VAL A 63 -1.64 2.41 0.83
C VAL A 63 -2.36 3.60 1.44
N LEU A 64 -3.44 4.04 0.79
CA LEU A 64 -4.18 5.20 1.26
C LEU A 64 -4.80 4.96 2.65
N ILE A 65 -5.30 3.75 2.88
CA ILE A 65 -5.84 3.40 4.19
C ILE A 65 -4.76 3.51 5.26
N GLU A 66 -3.56 2.99 4.98
CA GLU A 66 -2.46 3.06 5.94
C GLU A 66 -2.01 4.49 6.17
N PHE A 67 -2.00 5.31 5.15
CA PHE A 67 -1.71 6.73 5.30
C PHE A 67 -2.70 7.42 6.24
N MET A 68 -3.97 7.13 6.04
CA MET A 68 -5.01 7.73 6.89
C MET A 68 -4.84 7.33 8.34
N LYS A 69 -4.50 6.08 8.59
CA LYS A 69 -4.28 5.59 9.94
C LYS A 69 -3.10 6.27 10.60
N GLU A 70 -1.99 6.41 9.89
CA GLU A 70 -0.80 7.06 10.42
C GLU A 70 -1.06 8.53 10.71
N ARG A 71 -1.79 9.18 9.83
CA ARG A 71 -2.14 10.59 10.02
C ARG A 71 -2.98 10.77 11.27
N GLU A 72 -3.96 9.89 11.48
CA GLU A 72 -4.82 9.96 12.64
C GLU A 72 -4.04 9.73 13.93
N ASP A 73 -3.13 8.75 13.93
CA ASP A 73 -2.30 8.46 15.08
C ASP A 73 -1.42 9.66 15.44
N ARG A 74 -0.88 10.33 14.43
CA ARG A 74 -0.05 11.50 14.63
C ARG A 74 -0.84 12.66 15.25
N GLU A 75 -2.04 12.90 14.76
CA GLU A 75 -2.90 13.94 15.29
C GLU A 75 -3.28 13.66 16.74
N ARG A 76 -3.54 12.39 17.05
CA ARG A 76 -3.87 11.98 18.40
C ARG A 76 -2.71 12.21 19.35
N ASP A 77 -1.50 11.91 18.92
CA ASP A 77 -0.29 12.13 19.71
C ASP A 77 -0.07 13.61 20.01
N GLU A 78 -0.32 14.47 19.00
CA GLU A 78 -0.20 15.90 19.17
C GLU A 78 -1.20 16.42 20.20
N ASP A 79 -2.43 15.90 20.16
CA ASP A 79 -3.47 16.29 21.11
C ASP A 79 -3.11 15.92 22.53
N THR A 80 -2.46 14.76 22.71
CA THR A 80 -2.09 14.30 24.05
C THR A 80 -0.90 15.05 24.64
N LYS A 81 -0.14 15.73 23.83
CA LYS A 81 1.03 16.48 24.30
C LYS A 81 0.70 17.85 24.90
N VAL A 82 -0.53 18.24 24.83
CA VAL A 82 -0.95 19.53 25.35
C VAL A 82 -1.03 19.57 26.90
#